data_5aaa3db797f830cfb856d7987d6f522f
#
_entry.id   5aaa3db797f830cfb856d7987d6f522f
#
_cell.length_a   1.000
_cell.length_b   1.000
_cell.length_c   1.000
_cell.angle_alpha   90.00
_cell.angle_beta   90.00
_cell.angle_gamma   90.00
#
_symmetry.space_group_name_H-M   'P 1'
#
loop_
_entity.id
_entity.type
_entity.pdbx_description
1 polymer ?
#
loop_
_entity_poly.entity_id
_entity_poly.type
_entity_poly.pdbx_seq_one_letter_code
_entity_poly.pdbx_strand_id
1 'polypeptide(L)'
;MRRLSDSLFREFPKRLENILENVRRAIEDVEVSFNWNELPNPEDCRVYGIDGSRSMEKRCGAIVYAVSSVGVGDKILELHDISVIEPFKHVEKRVELHMQTNEARIGVFSNGLPLLDGSLSNLLFLIEKPKLTELWREEIDLSDEKTVRIMQDFKNDLDDWLEGIKEDMKSGLTQRKTLLSREREDRRIALEFVEYLHAYDRLLEKVVVSIAKNVYESRLLRENDYRITDQAVVDYLVNERFGFEKSGYFKFSYDVKREGWVRELAKILELKNLIKLKVHPCYVRFRDYGNVYLLESNVEVERVLPKVVGLEVNGYPFPLIHAHRYSEIKKREMRAIMIALMNALADRTEFRILLKHPRSNLERF
;
A
#
# COMPACT_ATOMS: atom_id res chain seq x y z
N MET A 1 28.57 14.08 20.34
CA MET A 1 28.78 13.40 19.04
C MET A 1 30.07 12.61 19.11
N ARG A 2 30.01 11.26 19.07
CA ARG A 2 31.22 10.45 18.88
C ARG A 2 31.71 10.72 17.47
N ARG A 3 32.95 11.16 17.31
CA ARG A 3 33.60 11.27 15.99
C ARG A 3 33.60 9.88 15.36
N LEU A 4 32.97 9.75 14.21
CA LEU A 4 33.09 8.56 13.39
C LEU A 4 34.57 8.38 13.08
N SER A 5 35.13 7.19 13.40
CA SER A 5 36.56 6.95 13.20
C SER A 5 36.89 6.93 11.71
N ASP A 6 38.06 7.47 11.32
CA ASP A 6 38.53 7.50 9.92
C ASP A 6 38.56 6.10 9.28
N SER A 7 38.67 5.03 10.10
CA SER A 7 38.60 3.63 9.63
C SER A 7 37.23 3.30 8.98
N LEU A 8 36.11 3.83 9.50
CA LEU A 8 34.79 3.61 8.91
C LEU A 8 34.68 4.20 7.51
N PHE A 9 35.27 5.39 7.28
CA PHE A 9 35.29 6.02 5.96
C PHE A 9 36.18 5.30 4.96
N ARG A 10 37.18 4.57 5.41
CA ARG A 10 38.05 3.77 4.52
C ARG A 10 37.44 2.41 4.16
N GLU A 11 36.65 1.82 5.03
CA GLU A 11 35.97 0.54 4.77
C GLU A 11 34.68 0.69 3.96
N PHE A 12 34.03 1.84 4.05
CA PHE A 12 32.74 2.07 3.39
C PHE A 12 32.82 1.95 1.85
N PRO A 13 33.79 2.57 1.14
CA PRO A 13 33.94 2.37 -0.30
C PRO A 13 34.12 0.91 -0.70
N LYS A 14 34.94 0.15 0.03
CA LYS A 14 35.16 -1.28 -0.25
C LYS A 14 33.88 -2.11 -0.12
N ARG A 15 33.00 -1.77 0.83
CA ARG A 15 31.69 -2.43 0.96
C ARG A 15 30.78 -2.10 -0.20
N LEU A 16 30.78 -0.85 -0.69
CA LEU A 16 30.03 -0.46 -1.87
C LEU A 16 30.56 -1.14 -3.13
N GLU A 17 31.88 -1.24 -3.30
CA GLU A 17 32.50 -1.98 -4.40
C GLU A 17 32.07 -3.46 -4.41
N ASN A 18 32.02 -4.10 -3.25
CA ASN A 18 31.52 -5.48 -3.13
C ASN A 18 30.05 -5.62 -3.51
N ILE A 19 29.21 -4.64 -3.14
CA ILE A 19 27.79 -4.62 -3.53
C ILE A 19 27.69 -4.48 -5.05
N LEU A 20 28.42 -3.55 -5.65
CA LEU A 20 28.43 -3.33 -7.09
C LEU A 20 28.91 -4.58 -7.85
N GLU A 21 29.95 -5.25 -7.35
CA GLU A 21 30.43 -6.50 -7.92
C GLU A 21 29.37 -7.62 -7.84
N ASN A 22 28.63 -7.68 -6.75
CA ASN A 22 27.50 -8.62 -6.63
C ASN A 22 26.38 -8.29 -7.62
N VAL A 23 26.11 -7.00 -7.89
CA VAL A 23 25.15 -6.59 -8.95
C VAL A 23 25.64 -7.07 -10.31
N ARG A 24 26.91 -6.85 -10.64
CA ARG A 24 27.51 -7.31 -11.91
C ARG A 24 27.36 -8.82 -12.09
N ARG A 25 27.77 -9.60 -11.11
CA ARG A 25 27.65 -11.08 -11.13
C ARG A 25 26.20 -11.52 -11.32
N ALA A 26 25.28 -10.91 -10.56
CA ALA A 26 23.87 -11.23 -10.68
C ALA A 26 23.30 -10.96 -12.08
N ILE A 27 23.81 -9.96 -12.78
CA ILE A 27 23.42 -9.65 -14.15
C ILE A 27 24.07 -10.59 -15.17
N GLU A 28 25.37 -10.92 -14.96
CA GLU A 28 26.12 -11.86 -15.81
C GLU A 28 25.55 -13.28 -15.72
N ASP A 29 25.08 -13.71 -14.55
CA ASP A 29 24.50 -15.03 -14.30
C ASP A 29 23.06 -15.18 -14.84
N VAL A 30 22.38 -14.08 -15.14
CA VAL A 30 21.00 -14.08 -15.64
C VAL A 30 20.95 -13.37 -16.98
N GLU A 31 20.62 -14.12 -18.05
CA GLU A 31 20.34 -13.55 -19.37
C GLU A 31 19.06 -12.69 -19.31
N VAL A 32 19.14 -11.49 -18.77
CA VAL A 32 18.04 -10.52 -18.81
C VAL A 32 18.02 -9.88 -20.18
N SER A 33 17.03 -10.22 -21.01
CA SER A 33 16.77 -9.48 -22.24
C SER A 33 16.29 -8.07 -21.89
N PHE A 34 17.26 -7.15 -21.69
CA PHE A 34 17.00 -5.77 -21.26
C PHE A 34 16.75 -4.87 -22.49
N ASN A 35 15.50 -4.45 -22.66
CA ASN A 35 15.12 -3.49 -23.69
C ASN A 35 14.57 -2.21 -23.07
N TRP A 36 15.43 -1.19 -22.93
CA TRP A 36 15.04 0.12 -22.46
C TRP A 36 14.40 0.94 -23.56
N ASN A 37 13.14 1.30 -23.40
CA ASN A 37 12.36 2.05 -24.38
C ASN A 37 12.30 3.53 -23.97
N GLU A 38 12.16 4.41 -24.95
CA GLU A 38 11.89 5.83 -24.69
C GLU A 38 10.50 6.03 -24.11
N LEU A 39 10.34 7.05 -23.28
CA LEU A 39 9.02 7.39 -22.75
C LEU A 39 8.09 7.78 -23.89
N PRO A 40 6.81 7.36 -23.83
CA PRO A 40 5.82 7.79 -24.82
C PRO A 40 5.52 9.29 -24.66
N ASN A 41 4.97 9.87 -25.74
CA ASN A 41 4.46 11.22 -25.65
C ASN A 41 3.34 11.32 -24.60
N PRO A 42 3.31 12.42 -23.82
CA PRO A 42 2.26 12.65 -22.85
C PRO A 42 0.87 12.66 -23.48
N GLU A 43 -0.09 12.08 -22.78
CA GLU A 43 -1.52 12.09 -23.14
C GLU A 43 -2.32 12.74 -22.01
N ASP A 44 -3.17 13.70 -22.35
CA ASP A 44 -4.05 14.33 -21.36
C ASP A 44 -5.09 13.32 -20.86
N CYS A 45 -5.13 13.17 -19.54
CA CYS A 45 -6.08 12.33 -18.87
C CYS A 45 -6.38 12.87 -17.46
N ARG A 46 -7.62 12.73 -17.03
CA ARG A 46 -7.96 12.98 -15.64
C ARG A 46 -7.43 11.84 -14.78
N VAL A 47 -6.50 12.15 -13.87
CA VAL A 47 -5.85 11.19 -12.98
C VAL A 47 -6.06 11.62 -11.53
N TYR A 48 -6.27 10.65 -10.65
CA TYR A 48 -6.30 10.85 -9.20
C TYR A 48 -5.12 10.12 -8.57
N GLY A 49 -4.16 10.86 -8.05
CA GLY A 49 -3.13 10.29 -7.17
C GLY A 49 -3.71 10.00 -5.81
N ILE A 50 -3.56 8.76 -5.32
CA ILE A 50 -4.18 8.27 -4.10
C ILE A 50 -3.10 7.74 -3.17
N ASP A 51 -3.08 8.24 -1.94
CA ASP A 51 -2.15 7.81 -0.90
C ASP A 51 -2.81 7.91 0.48
N GLY A 52 -2.33 7.10 1.41
CA GLY A 52 -2.81 7.05 2.77
C GLY A 52 -1.72 7.17 3.82
N SER A 53 -2.13 7.57 5.01
CA SER A 53 -1.29 7.64 6.20
C SER A 53 -2.01 7.05 7.39
N ARG A 54 -1.24 6.54 8.33
CA ARG A 54 -1.74 5.99 9.59
C ARG A 54 -0.91 6.45 10.77
N SER A 55 -1.57 6.62 11.90
CA SER A 55 -0.93 6.91 13.17
C SER A 55 -1.58 6.11 14.29
N MET A 56 -0.80 5.68 15.24
CA MET A 56 -1.29 4.86 16.36
C MET A 56 -0.65 5.30 17.67
N GLU A 57 -1.46 5.26 18.74
CA GLU A 57 -1.04 5.53 20.09
C GLU A 57 -1.36 4.33 20.99
N LYS A 58 -0.33 3.63 21.45
CA LYS A 58 -0.47 2.46 22.33
C LYS A 58 -0.76 2.90 23.77
N ARG A 59 -1.83 2.38 24.35
CA ARG A 59 -2.26 2.60 25.72
C ARG A 59 -2.30 1.28 26.50
N CYS A 60 -2.50 1.33 27.82
CA CYS A 60 -2.45 0.13 28.67
C CYS A 60 -3.45 -0.96 28.26
N GLY A 61 -4.67 -0.58 27.89
CA GLY A 61 -5.73 -1.53 27.54
C GLY A 61 -6.35 -1.31 26.16
N ALA A 62 -5.81 -0.37 25.36
CA ALA A 62 -6.36 -0.06 24.04
C ALA A 62 -5.30 0.55 23.13
N ILE A 63 -5.52 0.47 21.86
CA ILE A 63 -4.73 1.18 20.84
C ILE A 63 -5.67 2.13 20.10
N VAL A 64 -5.39 3.42 20.22
CA VAL A 64 -6.09 4.45 19.47
C VAL A 64 -5.36 4.62 18.13
N TYR A 65 -6.10 4.60 17.04
CA TYR A 65 -5.52 4.81 15.73
C TYR A 65 -6.30 5.87 14.93
N ALA A 66 -5.61 6.47 14.01
CA ALA A 66 -6.17 7.31 12.97
C ALA A 66 -5.62 6.86 11.62
N VAL A 67 -6.47 6.80 10.61
CA VAL A 67 -6.12 6.62 9.21
C VAL A 67 -6.67 7.77 8.40
N SER A 68 -5.90 8.21 7.42
CA SER A 68 -6.26 9.26 6.47
C SER A 68 -5.88 8.78 5.08
N SER A 69 -6.85 8.72 4.18
CA SER A 69 -6.62 8.40 2.77
C SER A 69 -7.13 9.55 1.92
N VAL A 70 -6.33 10.00 0.96
CA VAL A 70 -6.61 11.18 0.15
C VAL A 70 -6.37 10.88 -1.31
N GLY A 71 -7.31 11.30 -2.14
CA GLY A 71 -7.20 11.29 -3.60
C GLY A 71 -7.13 12.71 -4.14
N VAL A 72 -6.10 13.05 -4.89
CA VAL A 72 -5.87 14.37 -5.49
C VAL A 72 -5.97 14.27 -7.01
N GLY A 73 -6.92 14.98 -7.56
CA GLY A 73 -7.16 15.12 -9.00
C GLY A 73 -7.71 16.52 -9.32
N ASP A 74 -8.81 16.61 -10.09
CA ASP A 74 -9.54 17.86 -10.30
C ASP A 74 -10.23 18.38 -9.04
N LYS A 75 -10.42 17.51 -8.07
CA LYS A 75 -10.86 17.81 -6.70
C LYS A 75 -10.13 16.91 -5.71
N ILE A 76 -10.23 17.24 -4.44
CA ILE A 76 -9.71 16.41 -3.36
C ILE A 76 -10.86 15.52 -2.86
N LEU A 77 -10.56 14.22 -2.73
CA LEU A 77 -11.42 13.21 -2.12
C LEU A 77 -10.73 12.72 -0.85
N GLU A 78 -11.47 12.61 0.24
CA GLU A 78 -10.91 12.27 1.55
C GLU A 78 -11.76 11.23 2.26
N LEU A 79 -11.10 10.30 2.93
CA LEU A 79 -11.70 9.36 3.88
C LEU A 79 -10.81 9.26 5.12
N HIS A 80 -11.37 9.64 6.26
CA HIS A 80 -10.67 9.57 7.54
C HIS A 80 -11.40 8.63 8.49
N ASP A 81 -10.65 7.85 9.27
CA ASP A 81 -11.18 7.05 10.36
C ASP A 81 -10.34 7.23 11.61
N ILE A 82 -11.00 7.47 12.73
CA ILE A 82 -10.40 7.51 14.06
C ILE A 82 -11.12 6.49 14.92
N SER A 83 -10.39 5.50 15.42
CA SER A 83 -10.98 4.43 16.18
C SER A 83 -10.07 3.89 17.27
N VAL A 84 -10.64 2.99 18.03
CA VAL A 84 -9.94 2.23 19.05
C VAL A 84 -9.99 0.77 18.68
N ILE A 85 -8.87 0.08 18.81
CA ILE A 85 -8.74 -1.36 18.59
C ILE A 85 -8.17 -2.00 19.85
N GLU A 86 -8.63 -3.19 20.18
CA GLU A 86 -8.06 -3.96 21.28
C GLU A 86 -6.61 -4.36 20.96
N PRO A 87 -5.70 -4.41 21.96
CA PRO A 87 -4.31 -4.82 21.75
C PRO A 87 -4.21 -6.35 21.51
N PHE A 88 -4.90 -6.80 20.47
CA PHE A 88 -4.94 -8.17 20.02
C PHE A 88 -3.97 -8.37 18.84
N LYS A 89 -4.03 -9.49 18.13
CA LYS A 89 -3.08 -9.89 17.08
C LYS A 89 -2.83 -8.79 16.02
N HIS A 90 -1.58 -8.54 15.70
CA HIS A 90 -1.07 -7.83 14.51
C HIS A 90 -1.72 -6.47 14.21
N VAL A 91 -2.00 -5.68 15.23
CA VAL A 91 -2.72 -4.39 15.12
C VAL A 91 -2.16 -3.48 14.02
N GLU A 92 -0.85 -3.40 13.88
CA GLU A 92 -0.21 -2.54 12.87
C GLU A 92 -0.62 -2.91 11.44
N LYS A 93 -0.69 -4.21 11.15
CA LYS A 93 -1.14 -4.73 9.84
C LYS A 93 -2.64 -4.50 9.63
N ARG A 94 -3.45 -4.66 10.67
CA ARG A 94 -4.89 -4.41 10.61
C ARG A 94 -5.19 -2.93 10.32
N VAL A 95 -4.53 -2.01 11.01
CA VAL A 95 -4.67 -0.57 10.75
C VAL A 95 -4.17 -0.18 9.35
N GLU A 96 -3.11 -0.82 8.87
CA GLU A 96 -2.64 -0.66 7.49
C GLU A 96 -3.69 -1.12 6.48
N LEU A 97 -4.32 -2.26 6.71
CA LEU A 97 -5.40 -2.76 5.88
C LEU A 97 -6.59 -1.80 5.83
N HIS A 98 -6.93 -1.17 6.97
CA HIS A 98 -7.96 -0.13 7.03
C HIS A 98 -7.63 1.09 6.17
N MET A 99 -6.39 1.53 6.20
CA MET A 99 -5.90 2.62 5.35
C MET A 99 -6.02 2.27 3.87
N GLN A 100 -5.48 1.12 3.49
CA GLN A 100 -5.52 0.63 2.10
C GLN A 100 -6.95 0.40 1.59
N THR A 101 -7.87 -0.05 2.44
CA THR A 101 -9.30 -0.15 2.10
C THR A 101 -9.89 1.20 1.72
N ASN A 102 -9.55 2.25 2.48
CA ASN A 102 -10.01 3.61 2.18
C ASN A 102 -9.39 4.16 0.89
N GLU A 103 -8.10 3.87 0.62
CA GLU A 103 -7.45 4.21 -0.65
C GLU A 103 -8.18 3.58 -1.84
N ALA A 104 -8.50 2.28 -1.74
CA ALA A 104 -9.24 1.58 -2.78
C ALA A 104 -10.63 2.21 -3.01
N ARG A 105 -11.36 2.58 -1.95
CA ARG A 105 -12.66 3.27 -2.02
C ARG A 105 -12.57 4.63 -2.69
N ILE A 106 -11.58 5.45 -2.35
CA ILE A 106 -11.32 6.71 -3.05
C ILE A 106 -11.13 6.46 -4.55
N GLY A 107 -10.37 5.43 -4.92
CA GLY A 107 -10.19 5.03 -6.30
C GLY A 107 -11.50 4.63 -7.00
N VAL A 108 -12.37 3.89 -6.31
CA VAL A 108 -13.70 3.53 -6.82
C VAL A 108 -14.52 4.76 -7.16
N PHE A 109 -14.56 5.76 -6.28
CA PHE A 109 -15.38 6.96 -6.43
C PHE A 109 -14.71 8.12 -7.17
N SER A 110 -13.42 8.01 -7.50
CA SER A 110 -12.75 8.99 -8.36
C SER A 110 -13.35 8.97 -9.77
N ASN A 111 -13.44 10.11 -10.42
CA ASN A 111 -13.96 10.22 -11.80
C ASN A 111 -12.83 10.26 -12.85
N GLY A 112 -11.67 9.73 -12.53
CA GLY A 112 -10.49 9.63 -13.39
C GLY A 112 -9.77 8.30 -13.22
N LEU A 113 -8.56 8.22 -13.77
CA LEU A 113 -7.64 7.10 -13.62
C LEU A 113 -7.08 7.07 -12.19
N PRO A 114 -7.38 6.05 -11.36
CA PRO A 114 -6.76 5.88 -10.07
C PRO A 114 -5.26 5.55 -10.22
N LEU A 115 -4.42 6.33 -9.56
CA LEU A 115 -2.99 6.14 -9.46
C LEU A 115 -2.63 5.95 -7.98
N LEU A 116 -2.33 4.71 -7.58
CA LEU A 116 -2.05 4.34 -6.19
C LEU A 116 -0.56 4.48 -5.86
N ASP A 117 -0.24 4.92 -4.64
CA ASP A 117 1.13 4.76 -4.09
C ASP A 117 1.30 3.33 -3.57
N GLY A 118 2.27 2.60 -4.10
CA GLY A 118 2.53 1.21 -3.74
C GLY A 118 2.56 0.26 -4.93
N SER A 119 2.70 -1.04 -4.66
CA SER A 119 2.73 -2.09 -5.68
C SER A 119 1.40 -2.83 -5.70
N LEU A 120 0.70 -2.83 -6.83
CA LEU A 120 -0.59 -3.51 -7.01
C LEU A 120 -0.50 -5.00 -6.70
N SER A 121 0.57 -5.64 -7.12
CA SER A 121 0.81 -7.07 -6.85
C SER A 121 1.04 -7.37 -5.37
N ASN A 122 1.68 -6.46 -4.62
CA ASN A 122 1.81 -6.61 -3.17
C ASN A 122 0.49 -6.34 -2.45
N LEU A 123 -0.22 -5.28 -2.83
CA LEU A 123 -1.52 -4.92 -2.28
C LEU A 123 -2.52 -6.08 -2.42
N LEU A 124 -2.48 -6.80 -3.54
CA LEU A 124 -3.44 -7.87 -3.83
C LEU A 124 -2.93 -9.27 -3.49
N PHE A 125 -1.85 -9.37 -2.73
CA PHE A 125 -1.24 -10.65 -2.32
C PHE A 125 -0.99 -11.60 -3.50
N LEU A 126 -0.62 -11.03 -4.64
CA LEU A 126 -0.34 -11.80 -5.85
C LEU A 126 1.04 -12.45 -5.85
N ILE A 127 1.92 -12.01 -4.95
CA ILE A 127 3.22 -12.60 -4.71
C ILE A 127 3.10 -13.47 -3.46
N GLU A 128 3.48 -14.73 -3.58
CA GLU A 128 3.49 -15.66 -2.45
C GLU A 128 4.42 -15.15 -1.35
N LYS A 129 3.84 -14.58 -0.33
CA LYS A 129 4.49 -14.24 0.94
C LYS A 129 3.65 -14.82 2.07
N PRO A 130 3.88 -16.08 2.45
CA PRO A 130 3.10 -16.75 3.51
C PRO A 130 2.99 -15.91 4.78
N LYS A 131 4.07 -15.19 5.14
CA LYS A 131 4.11 -14.33 6.34
C LYS A 131 3.19 -13.10 6.27
N LEU A 132 2.81 -12.62 5.08
CA LEU A 132 1.94 -11.43 4.97
C LEU A 132 0.47 -11.79 5.19
N THR A 133 0.07 -12.96 4.75
CA THR A 133 -1.31 -13.42 4.81
C THR A 133 -1.58 -14.38 5.96
N GLU A 134 -0.53 -14.83 6.66
CA GLU A 134 -0.59 -15.82 7.75
C GLU A 134 -1.63 -15.42 8.81
N LEU A 135 -1.69 -14.15 9.19
CA LEU A 135 -2.67 -13.65 10.15
C LEU A 135 -4.12 -13.98 9.74
N TRP A 136 -4.49 -13.60 8.53
CA TRP A 136 -5.87 -13.78 8.04
C TRP A 136 -6.15 -15.24 7.72
N ARG A 137 -5.14 -15.99 7.26
CA ARG A 137 -5.23 -17.41 7.02
C ARG A 137 -5.46 -18.21 8.31
N GLU A 138 -4.88 -17.79 9.43
CA GLU A 138 -5.13 -18.39 10.74
C GLU A 138 -6.54 -18.10 11.27
N GLU A 139 -7.08 -16.92 10.98
CA GLU A 139 -8.39 -16.47 11.48
C GLU A 139 -9.55 -16.82 10.53
N ILE A 140 -9.27 -17.20 9.27
CA ILE A 140 -10.26 -17.54 8.26
C ILE A 140 -10.20 -19.04 7.96
N ASP A 141 -11.06 -19.81 8.63
CA ASP A 141 -11.24 -21.21 8.31
C ASP A 141 -12.28 -21.35 7.19
N LEU A 142 -11.80 -21.61 5.97
CA LEU A 142 -12.66 -21.81 4.80
C LEU A 142 -13.43 -23.14 4.82
N SER A 143 -13.10 -24.06 5.72
CA SER A 143 -13.84 -25.30 5.93
C SER A 143 -15.04 -25.15 6.89
N ASP A 144 -15.09 -24.07 7.68
CA ASP A 144 -16.22 -23.77 8.56
C ASP A 144 -17.34 -23.03 7.79
N GLU A 145 -18.38 -23.75 7.44
CA GLU A 145 -19.55 -23.23 6.72
C GLU A 145 -20.17 -21.99 7.39
N LYS A 146 -20.14 -21.91 8.72
CA LYS A 146 -20.66 -20.76 9.46
C LYS A 146 -19.82 -19.52 9.23
N THR A 147 -18.50 -19.64 9.27
CA THR A 147 -17.56 -18.55 8.98
C THR A 147 -17.72 -18.09 7.55
N VAL A 148 -17.78 -19.02 6.59
CA VAL A 148 -18.02 -18.72 5.17
C VAL A 148 -19.32 -17.94 4.98
N ARG A 149 -20.42 -18.38 5.58
CA ARG A 149 -21.71 -17.71 5.48
C ARG A 149 -21.67 -16.28 6.05
N ILE A 150 -21.05 -16.08 7.22
CA ILE A 150 -20.90 -14.75 7.81
C ILE A 150 -20.13 -13.81 6.87
N MET A 151 -19.07 -14.30 6.24
CA MET A 151 -18.28 -13.50 5.28
C MET A 151 -19.07 -13.14 4.02
N GLN A 152 -19.87 -14.08 3.50
CA GLN A 152 -20.75 -13.84 2.35
C GLN A 152 -21.85 -12.83 2.68
N ASP A 153 -22.51 -12.97 3.80
CA ASP A 153 -23.54 -12.04 4.27
C ASP A 153 -22.94 -10.62 4.46
N PHE A 154 -21.74 -10.54 5.06
CA PHE A 154 -21.03 -9.26 5.23
C PHE A 154 -20.62 -8.64 3.89
N LYS A 155 -20.16 -9.44 2.93
CA LYS A 155 -19.86 -8.95 1.58
C LYS A 155 -21.11 -8.37 0.89
N ASN A 156 -22.29 -8.99 1.07
CA ASN A 156 -23.54 -8.47 0.54
C ASN A 156 -23.94 -7.14 1.23
N ASP A 157 -23.77 -7.07 2.56
CA ASP A 157 -23.96 -5.81 3.30
C ASP A 157 -23.04 -4.70 2.77
N LEU A 158 -21.81 -5.02 2.37
CA LEU A 158 -20.87 -4.05 1.78
C LEU A 158 -21.34 -3.56 0.40
N ASP A 159 -21.93 -4.44 -0.42
CA ASP A 159 -22.51 -4.05 -1.72
C ASP A 159 -23.65 -3.04 -1.53
N ASP A 160 -24.55 -3.31 -0.58
CA ASP A 160 -25.67 -2.43 -0.25
C ASP A 160 -25.21 -1.09 0.34
N TRP A 161 -24.06 -1.09 1.03
CA TRP A 161 -23.52 0.10 1.70
C TRP A 161 -22.63 0.98 0.81
N LEU A 162 -22.32 0.60 -0.43
CA LEU A 162 -21.46 1.38 -1.33
C LEU A 162 -21.94 2.83 -1.52
N GLU A 163 -23.24 3.07 -1.62
CA GLU A 163 -23.78 4.43 -1.72
C GLU A 163 -23.57 5.21 -0.42
N GLY A 164 -23.66 4.56 0.74
CA GLY A 164 -23.34 5.17 2.04
C GLY A 164 -21.89 5.63 2.13
N ILE A 165 -20.94 4.86 1.57
CA ILE A 165 -19.52 5.25 1.50
C ILE A 165 -19.35 6.53 0.69
N LYS A 166 -20.10 6.69 -0.39
CA LYS A 166 -20.09 7.90 -1.22
C LYS A 166 -20.59 9.14 -0.45
N GLU A 167 -21.57 8.98 0.42
CA GLU A 167 -22.02 10.05 1.30
C GLU A 167 -21.00 10.33 2.41
N ASP A 168 -20.35 9.29 2.97
CA ASP A 168 -19.26 9.44 3.92
C ASP A 168 -18.11 10.29 3.34
N MET A 169 -17.78 10.10 2.06
CA MET A 169 -16.75 10.90 1.39
C MET A 169 -17.11 12.39 1.26
N LYS A 170 -18.40 12.74 1.22
CA LYS A 170 -18.85 14.15 1.22
C LYS A 170 -18.63 14.80 2.58
N SER A 171 -18.78 14.05 3.64
CA SER A 171 -18.55 14.51 5.02
C SER A 171 -17.09 14.43 5.47
N GLY A 172 -16.23 13.71 4.73
CA GLY A 172 -14.86 13.41 5.11
C GLY A 172 -14.73 12.41 6.27
N LEU A 173 -15.84 11.82 6.72
CA LEU A 173 -15.89 10.88 7.84
C LEU A 173 -16.46 9.53 7.39
N THR A 174 -15.80 8.45 7.75
CA THR A 174 -16.33 7.12 7.47
C THR A 174 -17.08 6.54 8.65
N GLN A 175 -18.27 5.96 8.37
CA GLN A 175 -19.09 5.24 9.36
C GLN A 175 -18.80 3.73 9.39
N ARG A 176 -17.67 3.32 8.83
CA ARG A 176 -17.20 1.94 8.77
C ARG A 176 -17.34 1.15 10.07
N LYS A 177 -17.17 1.82 11.21
CA LYS A 177 -17.33 1.24 12.55
C LYS A 177 -18.66 0.52 12.75
N THR A 178 -19.71 1.01 12.11
CA THR A 178 -21.07 0.49 12.29
C THR A 178 -21.20 -0.93 11.78
N LEU A 179 -20.49 -1.29 10.71
CA LEU A 179 -20.48 -2.65 10.18
C LEU A 179 -19.62 -3.59 11.02
N LEU A 180 -18.38 -3.20 11.30
CA LEU A 180 -17.42 -4.04 12.04
C LEU A 180 -17.78 -4.20 13.51
N SER A 181 -18.53 -3.27 14.12
CA SER A 181 -18.94 -3.36 15.52
C SER A 181 -19.99 -4.44 15.81
N ARG A 182 -20.59 -5.02 14.78
CA ARG A 182 -21.60 -6.10 14.93
C ARG A 182 -21.00 -7.42 15.39
N GLU A 183 -19.69 -7.63 15.16
CA GLU A 183 -19.03 -8.90 15.41
C GLU A 183 -17.99 -8.81 16.54
N ARG A 184 -17.70 -9.97 17.10
CA ARG A 184 -16.64 -10.13 18.12
C ARG A 184 -15.27 -9.87 17.50
N GLU A 185 -14.28 -9.55 18.32
CA GLU A 185 -12.93 -9.16 17.86
C GLU A 185 -12.26 -10.23 17.00
N ASP A 186 -12.42 -11.51 17.37
CA ASP A 186 -11.90 -12.66 16.62
C ASP A 186 -12.46 -12.74 15.20
N ARG A 187 -13.73 -12.41 14.99
CA ARG A 187 -14.37 -12.39 13.67
C ARG A 187 -14.10 -11.13 12.89
N ARG A 188 -13.87 -10.01 13.57
CA ARG A 188 -13.55 -8.73 12.90
C ARG A 188 -12.32 -8.84 12.02
N ILE A 189 -11.31 -9.61 12.42
CA ILE A 189 -10.10 -9.83 11.61
C ILE A 189 -10.46 -10.40 10.24
N ALA A 190 -11.34 -11.40 10.20
CA ALA A 190 -11.82 -11.97 8.93
C ALA A 190 -12.63 -10.94 8.12
N LEU A 191 -13.55 -10.22 8.77
CA LEU A 191 -14.39 -9.23 8.09
C LEU A 191 -13.58 -8.04 7.56
N GLU A 192 -12.56 -7.58 8.28
CA GLU A 192 -11.63 -6.55 7.79
C GLU A 192 -10.94 -6.99 6.50
N PHE A 193 -10.58 -8.25 6.40
CA PHE A 193 -9.96 -8.78 5.18
C PHE A 193 -10.96 -8.92 4.02
N VAL A 194 -12.18 -9.36 4.30
CA VAL A 194 -13.27 -9.39 3.32
C VAL A 194 -13.55 -7.98 2.79
N GLU A 195 -13.63 -6.99 3.68
CA GLU A 195 -13.85 -5.60 3.31
C GLU A 195 -12.75 -5.05 2.40
N TYR A 196 -11.50 -5.38 2.72
CA TYR A 196 -10.34 -5.03 1.92
C TYR A 196 -10.41 -5.63 0.51
N LEU A 197 -10.62 -6.94 0.41
CA LEU A 197 -10.72 -7.62 -0.88
C LEU A 197 -11.89 -7.11 -1.71
N HIS A 198 -13.05 -6.86 -1.08
CA HIS A 198 -14.21 -6.26 -1.73
C HIS A 198 -13.91 -4.86 -2.29
N ALA A 199 -13.27 -3.98 -1.52
CA ALA A 199 -12.92 -2.64 -1.97
C ALA A 199 -11.99 -2.67 -3.20
N TYR A 200 -11.01 -3.58 -3.22
CA TYR A 200 -10.12 -3.77 -4.37
C TYR A 200 -10.82 -4.43 -5.55
N ASP A 201 -11.73 -5.38 -5.33
CA ASP A 201 -12.51 -5.97 -6.42
C ASP A 201 -13.30 -4.89 -7.16
N ARG A 202 -13.95 -3.98 -6.41
CA ARG A 202 -14.66 -2.82 -6.97
C ARG A 202 -13.73 -1.82 -7.66
N LEU A 203 -12.56 -1.56 -7.11
CA LEU A 203 -11.57 -0.70 -7.73
C LEU A 203 -11.12 -1.25 -9.09
N LEU A 204 -10.95 -2.56 -9.20
CA LEU A 204 -10.52 -3.24 -10.43
C LEU A 204 -11.57 -3.31 -11.55
N GLU A 205 -12.79 -2.81 -11.33
CA GLU A 205 -13.75 -2.50 -12.40
C GLU A 205 -13.24 -1.37 -13.30
N LYS A 206 -12.29 -0.58 -12.79
CA LYS A 206 -11.61 0.48 -13.53
C LYS A 206 -10.22 0.05 -14.01
N VAL A 207 -9.68 0.84 -14.92
CA VAL A 207 -8.24 0.84 -15.19
C VAL A 207 -7.54 1.45 -13.99
N VAL A 208 -6.59 0.74 -13.42
CA VAL A 208 -5.82 1.14 -12.22
C VAL A 208 -4.35 1.13 -12.54
N VAL A 209 -3.63 2.12 -12.05
CA VAL A 209 -2.17 2.19 -12.07
C VAL A 209 -1.66 2.30 -10.65
N SER A 210 -0.55 1.66 -10.36
CA SER A 210 0.17 1.81 -9.10
C SER A 210 1.65 2.08 -9.35
N ILE A 211 2.27 2.85 -8.44
CA ILE A 211 3.71 3.17 -8.51
C ILE A 211 4.34 2.89 -7.15
N ALA A 212 5.28 1.94 -7.13
CA ALA A 212 6.06 1.63 -5.95
C ALA A 212 7.45 2.29 -5.99
N LYS A 213 7.75 3.05 -4.93
CA LYS A 213 9.04 3.74 -4.75
C LYS A 213 10.16 2.80 -4.34
N ASN A 214 9.83 1.79 -3.52
CA ASN A 214 10.79 0.83 -2.99
C ASN A 214 10.31 -0.59 -3.25
N VAL A 215 11.04 -1.32 -4.05
CA VAL A 215 10.80 -2.74 -4.30
C VAL A 215 12.00 -3.51 -3.74
N TYR A 216 11.87 -3.96 -2.49
CA TYR A 216 12.96 -4.69 -1.80
C TYR A 216 13.12 -6.13 -2.30
N GLU A 217 12.25 -6.60 -3.17
CA GLU A 217 12.30 -7.94 -3.72
C GLU A 217 12.69 -7.89 -5.18
N SER A 218 13.66 -8.72 -5.53
CA SER A 218 14.01 -8.92 -6.94
C SER A 218 12.89 -9.74 -7.61
N ARG A 219 12.37 -9.20 -8.70
CA ARG A 219 11.42 -9.87 -9.59
C ARG A 219 12.09 -10.29 -10.90
N LEU A 220 13.18 -9.60 -11.24
CA LEU A 220 14.01 -9.89 -12.40
C LEU A 220 14.98 -11.06 -12.13
N LEU A 221 15.45 -11.18 -10.88
CA LEU A 221 16.49 -12.12 -10.47
C LEU A 221 15.95 -13.26 -9.59
N ARG A 222 14.74 -13.73 -9.86
CA ARG A 222 13.93 -14.62 -8.98
C ARG A 222 14.58 -15.91 -8.49
N GLU A 223 15.54 -16.43 -9.20
CA GLU A 223 16.13 -17.75 -8.89
C GLU A 223 17.43 -17.68 -8.08
N ASN A 224 17.93 -16.49 -7.80
CA ASN A 224 19.21 -16.32 -7.13
C ASN A 224 19.03 -15.67 -5.75
N ASP A 225 19.77 -16.16 -4.75
CA ASP A 225 19.85 -15.63 -3.38
C ASP A 225 20.43 -14.20 -3.27
N TYR A 226 20.43 -13.44 -4.37
CA TYR A 226 20.95 -12.08 -4.40
C TYR A 226 20.03 -11.13 -3.67
N ARG A 227 20.55 -10.48 -2.64
CA ARG A 227 19.87 -9.43 -1.87
C ARG A 227 19.98 -8.06 -2.57
N ILE A 228 19.71 -8.03 -3.87
CA ILE A 228 19.83 -6.84 -4.71
C ILE A 228 18.43 -6.47 -5.17
N THR A 229 18.12 -5.16 -5.18
CA THR A 229 16.84 -4.68 -5.68
C THR A 229 16.84 -4.62 -7.20
N ASP A 230 15.73 -4.92 -7.83
CA ASP A 230 15.57 -4.76 -9.28
C ASP A 230 15.85 -3.33 -9.73
N GLN A 231 15.55 -2.33 -8.89
CA GLN A 231 15.86 -0.93 -9.17
C GLN A 231 17.38 -0.73 -9.38
N ALA A 232 18.21 -1.31 -8.52
CA ALA A 232 19.66 -1.22 -8.67
C ALA A 232 20.16 -1.93 -9.95
N VAL A 233 19.52 -3.06 -10.30
CA VAL A 233 19.83 -3.78 -11.55
C VAL A 233 19.47 -2.94 -12.77
N VAL A 234 18.27 -2.36 -12.79
CA VAL A 234 17.81 -1.50 -13.88
C VAL A 234 18.69 -0.26 -14.02
N ASP A 235 19.02 0.40 -12.90
CA ASP A 235 19.91 1.55 -12.87
C ASP A 235 21.29 1.21 -13.46
N TYR A 236 21.87 0.09 -13.07
CA TYR A 236 23.13 -0.39 -13.59
C TYR A 236 23.07 -0.64 -15.09
N LEU A 237 22.08 -1.40 -15.58
CA LEU A 237 21.92 -1.75 -17.00
C LEU A 237 21.68 -0.50 -17.88
N VAL A 238 20.91 0.46 -17.41
CA VAL A 238 20.69 1.73 -18.13
C VAL A 238 22.00 2.51 -18.23
N ASN A 239 22.72 2.65 -17.11
CA ASN A 239 23.96 3.40 -17.09
C ASN A 239 25.06 2.73 -17.95
N GLU A 240 25.15 1.41 -17.92
CA GLU A 240 26.08 0.66 -18.79
C GLU A 240 25.79 0.88 -20.27
N ARG A 241 24.50 0.87 -20.66
CA ARG A 241 24.06 1.01 -22.05
C ARG A 241 24.19 2.42 -22.60
N PHE A 242 23.89 3.47 -21.83
CA PHE A 242 23.79 4.84 -22.29
C PHE A 242 24.90 5.76 -21.76
N GLY A 243 25.69 5.32 -20.77
CA GLY A 243 26.70 6.13 -20.11
C GLY A 243 26.14 7.14 -19.10
N PHE A 244 24.82 7.15 -18.89
CA PHE A 244 24.14 8.00 -17.91
C PHE A 244 22.74 7.43 -17.56
N GLU A 245 22.14 7.96 -16.51
CA GLU A 245 20.80 7.57 -16.02
C GLU A 245 19.70 8.14 -16.91
N LYS A 246 19.51 7.55 -18.10
CA LYS A 246 18.52 7.98 -19.09
C LYS A 246 17.09 7.68 -18.65
N SER A 247 16.16 8.60 -18.88
CA SER A 247 14.72 8.39 -18.77
C SER A 247 14.21 7.33 -19.77
N GLY A 248 13.14 6.63 -19.39
CA GLY A 248 12.60 5.56 -20.22
C GLY A 248 11.86 4.51 -19.40
N TYR A 249 11.55 3.39 -20.02
CA TYR A 249 10.90 2.28 -19.32
C TYR A 249 11.33 0.91 -19.86
N PHE A 250 11.22 -0.09 -19.00
CA PHE A 250 11.52 -1.49 -19.28
C PHE A 250 10.34 -2.36 -18.87
N LYS A 251 9.71 -3.03 -19.85
CA LYS A 251 8.66 -4.01 -19.57
C LYS A 251 9.25 -5.37 -19.28
N PHE A 252 8.65 -6.05 -18.34
CA PHE A 252 8.97 -7.43 -18.06
C PHE A 252 7.69 -8.21 -17.74
N SER A 253 7.77 -9.51 -17.75
CA SER A 253 6.69 -10.38 -17.30
C SER A 253 7.17 -11.16 -16.08
N TYR A 254 6.31 -11.32 -15.14
CA TYR A 254 6.53 -12.27 -14.04
C TYR A 254 5.25 -13.06 -13.79
N ASP A 255 5.44 -14.33 -13.47
CA ASP A 255 4.31 -15.16 -13.07
C ASP A 255 3.81 -14.72 -11.70
N VAL A 256 2.65 -14.11 -11.71
CA VAL A 256 1.96 -13.76 -10.48
C VAL A 256 1.25 -15.01 -9.98
N LYS A 257 1.90 -15.75 -9.09
CA LYS A 257 1.26 -16.85 -8.38
C LYS A 257 0.49 -16.25 -7.21
N ARG A 258 -0.84 -16.20 -7.33
CA ARG A 258 -1.69 -15.89 -6.19
C ARG A 258 -1.54 -16.98 -5.14
N GLU A 259 -1.53 -16.60 -3.86
CA GLU A 259 -1.72 -17.57 -2.79
C GLU A 259 -3.03 -18.34 -3.03
N GLY A 260 -2.95 -19.65 -2.98
CA GLY A 260 -4.07 -20.52 -3.30
C GLY A 260 -5.33 -20.20 -2.50
N TRP A 261 -5.15 -19.90 -1.19
CA TRP A 261 -6.27 -19.61 -0.29
C TRP A 261 -6.93 -18.25 -0.54
N VAL A 262 -6.17 -17.18 -0.90
CA VAL A 262 -6.74 -15.87 -1.27
C VAL A 262 -7.59 -16.01 -2.55
N ARG A 263 -7.13 -16.83 -3.50
CA ARG A 263 -7.90 -17.13 -4.70
C ARG A 263 -9.16 -17.94 -4.41
N GLU A 264 -9.07 -18.87 -3.46
CA GLU A 264 -10.20 -19.67 -3.01
C GLU A 264 -11.24 -18.78 -2.29
N LEU A 265 -10.80 -17.94 -1.37
CA LEU A 265 -11.64 -16.93 -0.71
C LEU A 265 -12.30 -15.99 -1.73
N ALA A 266 -11.55 -15.48 -2.70
CA ALA A 266 -12.11 -14.63 -3.73
C ALA A 266 -13.20 -15.33 -4.57
N LYS A 267 -13.05 -16.65 -4.83
CA LYS A 267 -14.10 -17.46 -5.48
C LYS A 267 -15.33 -17.64 -4.59
N ILE A 268 -15.15 -17.94 -3.31
CA ILE A 268 -16.22 -18.09 -2.32
C ILE A 268 -17.04 -16.79 -2.19
N LEU A 269 -16.36 -15.65 -2.23
CA LEU A 269 -16.97 -14.31 -2.15
C LEU A 269 -17.42 -13.75 -3.50
N GLU A 270 -17.23 -14.48 -4.59
CA GLU A 270 -17.57 -14.08 -5.97
C GLU A 270 -16.91 -12.76 -6.41
N LEU A 271 -15.66 -12.51 -5.99
CA LEU A 271 -14.88 -11.32 -6.33
C LEU A 271 -14.27 -11.48 -7.74
N LYS A 272 -15.07 -11.16 -8.76
CA LYS A 272 -14.81 -11.53 -10.16
C LYS A 272 -13.60 -10.82 -10.76
N ASN A 273 -13.37 -9.57 -10.37
CA ASN A 273 -12.27 -8.76 -10.92
C ASN A 273 -10.93 -9.21 -10.32
N LEU A 274 -10.91 -9.53 -9.03
CA LEU A 274 -9.76 -10.15 -8.39
C LEU A 274 -9.40 -11.50 -9.02
N ILE A 275 -10.39 -12.34 -9.30
CA ILE A 275 -10.16 -13.66 -9.91
C ILE A 275 -9.53 -13.55 -11.30
N LYS A 276 -9.94 -12.56 -12.10
CA LYS A 276 -9.53 -12.36 -13.50
C LYS A 276 -8.30 -11.47 -13.66
N LEU A 277 -7.85 -10.82 -12.59
CA LEU A 277 -6.79 -9.83 -12.62
C LEU A 277 -5.52 -10.38 -13.29
N LYS A 278 -5.01 -9.62 -14.22
CA LYS A 278 -3.64 -9.71 -14.73
C LYS A 278 -2.92 -8.41 -14.42
N VAL A 279 -1.68 -8.50 -13.98
CA VAL A 279 -0.85 -7.33 -13.68
C VAL A 279 0.20 -7.20 -14.77
N HIS A 280 0.34 -6.00 -15.30
CA HIS A 280 1.32 -5.64 -16.32
C HIS A 280 2.35 -4.71 -15.68
N PRO A 281 3.55 -5.22 -15.35
CA PRO A 281 4.59 -4.44 -14.71
C PRO A 281 5.55 -3.79 -15.71
N CYS A 282 6.10 -2.64 -15.32
CA CYS A 282 7.29 -2.09 -15.93
C CYS A 282 8.14 -1.33 -14.90
N TYR A 283 9.43 -1.26 -15.12
CA TYR A 283 10.29 -0.28 -14.46
C TYR A 283 10.32 0.99 -15.29
N VAL A 284 10.13 2.13 -14.66
CA VAL A 284 10.07 3.44 -15.32
C VAL A 284 10.93 4.47 -14.60
N ARG A 285 11.66 5.26 -15.35
CA ARG A 285 12.34 6.49 -14.92
C ARG A 285 11.74 7.64 -15.71
N PHE A 286 11.00 8.50 -15.03
CA PHE A 286 10.24 9.57 -15.67
C PHE A 286 11.10 10.73 -16.21
N ARG A 287 12.33 10.87 -15.73
CA ARG A 287 13.23 11.96 -16.08
C ARG A 287 14.69 11.49 -15.95
N ASP A 288 15.58 12.04 -16.76
CA ASP A 288 17.01 11.78 -16.67
C ASP A 288 17.53 12.09 -15.26
N TYR A 289 18.40 11.22 -14.75
CA TYR A 289 18.94 11.28 -13.38
C TYR A 289 17.88 11.16 -12.27
N GLY A 290 16.66 10.70 -12.60
CA GLY A 290 15.61 10.40 -11.63
C GLY A 290 15.70 8.98 -11.10
N ASN A 291 14.87 8.67 -10.11
CA ASN A 291 14.76 7.32 -9.57
C ASN A 291 14.01 6.38 -10.53
N VAL A 292 14.35 5.10 -10.47
CA VAL A 292 13.56 4.03 -11.10
C VAL A 292 12.43 3.63 -10.18
N TYR A 293 11.24 3.51 -10.73
CA TYR A 293 10.02 3.08 -10.03
C TYR A 293 9.46 1.81 -10.67
N LEU A 294 8.77 0.99 -9.87
CA LEU A 294 7.93 -0.07 -10.40
C LEU A 294 6.54 0.50 -10.65
N LEU A 295 6.11 0.52 -11.91
CA LEU A 295 4.74 0.83 -12.31
C LEU A 295 4.03 -0.49 -12.64
N GLU A 296 2.83 -0.68 -12.10
CA GLU A 296 1.98 -1.83 -12.37
C GLU A 296 0.57 -1.37 -12.74
N SER A 297 -0.07 -2.09 -13.64
CA SER A 297 -1.46 -1.82 -14.05
C SER A 297 -2.22 -3.11 -14.29
N ASN A 298 -3.55 -3.05 -14.20
CA ASN A 298 -4.45 -4.15 -14.60
C ASN A 298 -4.72 -4.18 -16.12
N VAL A 299 -4.09 -3.29 -16.89
CA VAL A 299 -4.09 -3.27 -18.34
C VAL A 299 -2.67 -3.07 -18.86
N GLU A 300 -2.46 -3.29 -20.17
CA GLU A 300 -1.16 -3.09 -20.81
C GLU A 300 -0.58 -1.70 -20.52
N VAL A 301 0.72 -1.67 -20.18
CA VAL A 301 1.45 -0.45 -19.74
C VAL A 301 1.34 0.67 -20.78
N GLU A 302 1.38 0.34 -22.07
CA GLU A 302 1.30 1.31 -23.16
C GLU A 302 0.00 2.11 -23.19
N ARG A 303 -1.07 1.59 -22.59
CA ARG A 303 -2.36 2.30 -22.47
C ARG A 303 -2.40 3.33 -21.37
N VAL A 304 -1.53 3.20 -20.38
CA VAL A 304 -1.56 4.02 -19.16
C VAL A 304 -0.32 4.88 -18.99
N LEU A 305 0.84 4.42 -19.44
CA LEU A 305 2.10 5.14 -19.29
C LEU A 305 2.08 6.56 -19.90
N PRO A 306 1.50 6.81 -21.11
CA PRO A 306 1.39 8.15 -21.66
C PRO A 306 0.66 9.13 -20.74
N LYS A 307 -0.37 8.64 -20.04
CA LYS A 307 -1.20 9.43 -19.11
C LYS A 307 -0.47 9.78 -17.83
N VAL A 308 0.43 8.90 -17.38
CA VAL A 308 1.22 9.11 -16.17
C VAL A 308 2.45 9.98 -16.44
N VAL A 309 3.09 9.83 -17.60
CA VAL A 309 4.24 10.64 -18.02
C VAL A 309 3.90 12.13 -18.06
N GLY A 310 2.70 12.49 -18.51
CA GLY A 310 2.22 13.87 -18.55
C GLY A 310 2.07 14.55 -17.18
N LEU A 311 2.13 13.78 -16.10
CA LEU A 311 1.97 14.27 -14.73
C LEU A 311 3.30 14.43 -13.99
N GLU A 312 4.42 14.15 -14.66
CA GLU A 312 5.74 14.19 -14.04
C GLU A 312 6.11 15.59 -13.55
N VAL A 313 6.52 15.68 -12.29
CA VAL A 313 7.14 16.86 -11.68
C VAL A 313 8.27 16.37 -10.76
N ASN A 314 9.48 16.82 -11.04
CA ASN A 314 10.68 16.42 -10.28
C ASN A 314 10.93 14.90 -10.22
N GLY A 315 10.62 14.19 -11.32
CA GLY A 315 10.87 12.76 -11.45
C GLY A 315 9.78 11.86 -10.85
N TYR A 316 8.63 12.42 -10.45
CA TYR A 316 7.52 11.67 -9.87
C TYR A 316 6.15 12.27 -10.23
N PRO A 317 5.05 11.50 -10.32
CA PRO A 317 3.74 12.03 -10.65
C PRO A 317 3.22 13.02 -9.59
N PHE A 318 2.92 14.24 -10.01
CA PHE A 318 2.47 15.35 -9.18
C PHE A 318 1.25 15.04 -8.29
N PRO A 319 0.18 14.37 -8.77
CA PRO A 319 -0.97 14.05 -7.93
C PRO A 319 -0.61 13.15 -6.74
N LEU A 320 0.35 12.22 -6.88
CA LEU A 320 0.82 11.39 -5.77
C LEU A 320 1.63 12.17 -4.74
N ILE A 321 2.44 13.15 -5.19
CA ILE A 321 3.18 14.04 -4.27
C ILE A 321 2.20 14.79 -3.36
N HIS A 322 1.11 15.28 -3.94
CA HIS A 322 0.09 16.01 -3.18
C HIS A 322 -0.74 15.09 -2.29
N ALA A 323 -1.17 13.92 -2.80
CA ALA A 323 -1.90 12.94 -2.00
C ALA A 323 -1.11 12.56 -0.76
N HIS A 324 0.19 12.28 -0.91
CA HIS A 324 1.09 11.99 0.21
C HIS A 324 1.14 13.12 1.25
N ARG A 325 1.24 14.37 0.82
CA ARG A 325 1.28 15.52 1.73
C ARG A 325 -0.03 15.75 2.47
N TYR A 326 -1.17 15.54 1.79
CA TYR A 326 -2.49 15.75 2.38
C TYR A 326 -2.93 14.59 3.28
N SER A 327 -2.48 13.37 2.99
CA SER A 327 -2.80 12.21 3.83
C SER A 327 -2.00 12.17 5.14
N GLU A 328 -0.82 12.81 5.21
CA GLU A 328 0.11 12.72 6.34
C GLU A 328 -0.53 13.13 7.68
N ILE A 329 -0.62 12.16 8.60
CA ILE A 329 -1.06 12.39 9.99
C ILE A 329 0.16 12.75 10.85
N LYS A 330 0.26 14.02 11.26
CA LYS A 330 1.38 14.52 12.07
C LYS A 330 1.22 14.11 13.53
N LYS A 331 2.33 13.98 14.24
CA LYS A 331 2.33 13.67 15.70
C LYS A 331 1.48 14.64 16.52
N ARG A 332 1.43 15.94 16.13
CA ARG A 332 0.60 16.95 16.80
C ARG A 332 -0.90 16.66 16.66
N GLU A 333 -1.32 16.14 15.49
CA GLU A 333 -2.72 15.80 15.20
C GLU A 333 -3.14 14.58 16.02
N MET A 334 -2.31 13.53 16.04
CA MET A 334 -2.57 12.37 16.90
C MET A 334 -2.64 12.77 18.38
N ARG A 335 -1.80 13.70 18.84
CA ARG A 335 -1.88 14.23 20.20
C ARG A 335 -3.19 14.98 20.45
N ALA A 336 -3.67 15.78 19.48
CA ALA A 336 -4.95 16.48 19.59
C ALA A 336 -6.13 15.50 19.67
N ILE A 337 -6.11 14.43 18.86
CA ILE A 337 -7.09 13.33 18.89
C ILE A 337 -7.11 12.71 20.32
N MET A 338 -5.94 12.41 20.87
CA MET A 338 -5.83 11.83 22.21
C MET A 338 -6.38 12.75 23.30
N ILE A 339 -6.11 14.06 23.22
CA ILE A 339 -6.64 15.05 24.17
C ILE A 339 -8.16 15.11 24.05
N ALA A 340 -8.71 15.17 22.84
CA ALA A 340 -10.15 15.19 22.61
C ALA A 340 -10.82 13.93 23.17
N LEU A 341 -10.24 12.74 22.93
CA LEU A 341 -10.74 11.48 23.46
C LEU A 341 -10.73 11.47 25.01
N MET A 342 -9.63 11.90 25.62
CA MET A 342 -9.49 11.96 27.08
C MET A 342 -10.50 12.94 27.72
N ASN A 343 -10.76 14.07 27.05
CA ASN A 343 -11.77 15.02 27.49
C ASN A 343 -13.20 14.47 27.38
N ALA A 344 -13.49 13.79 26.27
CA ALA A 344 -14.81 13.16 26.05
C ALA A 344 -15.10 12.03 27.08
N LEU A 345 -14.06 11.43 27.67
CA LEU A 345 -14.16 10.37 28.67
C LEU A 345 -13.83 10.86 30.09
N ALA A 346 -13.81 12.18 30.32
CA ALA A 346 -13.37 12.78 31.60
C ALA A 346 -14.18 12.27 32.80
N ASP A 347 -15.47 12.07 32.64
CA ASP A 347 -16.41 11.65 33.70
C ASP A 347 -16.45 10.11 33.87
N ARG A 348 -15.72 9.35 33.06
CA ARG A 348 -15.67 7.88 33.12
C ARG A 348 -14.30 7.41 33.58
N THR A 349 -14.13 7.27 34.90
CA THR A 349 -12.83 6.91 35.50
C THR A 349 -12.30 5.57 35.07
N GLU A 350 -13.17 4.59 34.80
CA GLU A 350 -12.82 3.24 34.28
C GLU A 350 -12.10 3.29 32.94
N PHE A 351 -12.52 4.17 32.02
CA PHE A 351 -11.86 4.30 30.72
C PHE A 351 -10.49 4.98 30.80
N ARG A 352 -10.26 5.82 31.80
CA ARG A 352 -8.95 6.44 32.02
C ARG A 352 -7.87 5.39 32.30
N ILE A 353 -8.22 4.29 32.95
CA ILE A 353 -7.28 3.18 33.22
C ILE A 353 -6.82 2.57 31.91
N LEU A 354 -7.73 2.27 30.97
CA LEU A 354 -7.44 1.67 29.68
C LEU A 354 -6.61 2.60 28.79
N LEU A 355 -6.84 3.91 28.88
CA LEU A 355 -6.16 4.92 28.07
C LEU A 355 -4.90 5.49 28.73
N LYS A 356 -4.48 4.99 29.89
CA LYS A 356 -3.26 5.40 30.57
C LYS A 356 -2.04 5.08 29.69
N HIS A 357 -1.12 6.04 29.57
CA HIS A 357 0.14 5.82 28.87
C HIS A 357 1.05 4.87 29.68
N PRO A 358 1.64 3.82 29.09
CA PRO A 358 2.47 2.86 29.83
C PRO A 358 3.69 3.50 30.52
N ARG A 359 4.20 4.61 29.97
CA ARG A 359 5.36 5.36 30.49
C ARG A 359 5.01 6.64 31.21
N SER A 360 3.75 6.84 31.61
CA SER A 360 3.31 8.10 32.24
C SER A 360 4.08 8.48 33.52
N ASN A 361 4.73 7.53 34.18
CA ASN A 361 5.56 7.77 35.35
C ASN A 361 7.04 8.02 35.01
N LEU A 362 7.48 7.75 33.75
CA LEU A 362 8.87 7.97 33.31
C LEU A 362 9.05 9.35 32.66
N GLU A 363 7.96 9.97 32.17
CA GLU A 363 7.99 11.28 31.53
C GLU A 363 7.85 12.46 32.51
N ARG A 364 7.78 12.17 33.82
CA ARG A 364 7.70 13.18 34.90
C ARG A 364 9.04 13.52 35.55
N PHE A 365 10.14 12.99 34.98
CA PHE A 365 11.50 13.27 35.45
C PHE A 365 12.37 13.89 34.39
#